data_281aca6c04e3bc82d1eff9e65505c2dc
#
_entry.id   281aca6c04e3bc82d1eff9e65505c2dc
#
_cell.length_a   1.000
_cell.length_b   1.000
_cell.length_c   1.000
_cell.angle_alpha   90.00
_cell.angle_beta   90.00
_cell.angle_gamma   90.00
#
_symmetry.space_group_name_H-M   'P 1'
#
loop_
_entity.id
_entity.type
_entity.pdbx_description
1 polymer ?
#
loop_
_entity_poly.entity_id
_entity_poly.type
_entity_poly.pdbx_seq_one_letter_code
_entity_poly.pdbx_strand_id
1 'polypeptide(L)'
;EYELVDYLGFEKPYEMTYADWQSHYGVEGELEAEHEIKMYEDFKTAMITDFPEFTSPFWNMSRYPGDTESKKIDVILGGMETIGSAERSCDVEQMRDTFHTITEGAYSELLFKLFGKDRVQAELEEFLKFDFFPRVGGGIGMTRMISALDKQNTVT
;
A
#
# COMPACT_ATOMS: atom_id res chain seq x y z
N GLU A 1 12.83 -2.20 0.42
CA GLU A 1 12.30 -3.54 0.20
C GLU A 1 13.31 -4.45 -0.48
N TYR A 2 14.05 -4.00 -1.50
CA TYR A 2 15.01 -4.83 -2.24
C TYR A 2 16.04 -5.54 -1.36
N GLU A 3 16.65 -4.82 -0.41
CA GLU A 3 17.65 -5.40 0.49
C GLU A 3 17.05 -6.49 1.39
N LEU A 4 15.80 -6.32 1.84
CA LEU A 4 15.11 -7.33 2.65
C LEU A 4 14.77 -8.56 1.82
N VAL A 5 14.26 -8.38 0.60
CA VAL A 5 13.89 -9.47 -0.31
C VAL A 5 15.13 -10.30 -0.68
N ASP A 6 16.24 -9.63 -1.01
CA ASP A 6 17.54 -10.27 -1.29
C ASP A 6 18.10 -11.00 -0.07
N TYR A 7 18.07 -10.36 1.11
CA TYR A 7 18.51 -10.98 2.37
C TYR A 7 17.74 -12.27 2.72
N LEU A 8 16.46 -12.32 2.38
CA LEU A 8 15.60 -13.49 2.60
C LEU A 8 15.75 -14.55 1.49
N GLY A 9 16.60 -14.30 0.48
CA GLY A 9 16.89 -15.23 -0.60
C GLY A 9 15.85 -15.31 -1.70
N PHE A 10 14.92 -14.35 -1.78
CA PHE A 10 14.00 -14.25 -2.90
C PHE A 10 14.68 -13.63 -4.13
N GLU A 11 14.14 -13.94 -5.31
CA GLU A 11 14.57 -13.28 -6.55
C GLU A 11 14.25 -11.78 -6.50
N LYS A 12 15.05 -11.00 -7.24
CA LYS A 12 14.78 -9.56 -7.37
C LYS A 12 13.35 -9.35 -7.91
N PRO A 13 12.52 -8.53 -7.24
CA PRO A 13 11.16 -8.30 -7.68
C PRO A 13 11.07 -7.74 -9.11
N TYR A 14 10.15 -8.27 -9.89
CA TYR A 14 9.72 -7.63 -11.13
C TYR A 14 8.86 -6.42 -10.76
N GLU A 15 9.35 -5.24 -11.05
CA GLU A 15 8.71 -3.97 -10.70
C GLU A 15 7.80 -3.50 -11.85
N MET A 16 6.59 -3.12 -11.53
CA MET A 16 5.65 -2.48 -12.44
C MET A 16 4.77 -1.47 -11.71
N THR A 17 4.35 -0.42 -12.40
CA THR A 17 3.33 0.48 -11.89
C THR A 17 1.96 -0.22 -11.88
N TYR A 18 1.02 0.31 -11.09
CA TYR A 18 -0.35 -0.22 -11.10
C TYR A 18 -0.98 -0.15 -12.50
N ALA A 19 -0.74 0.92 -13.22
CA ALA A 19 -1.22 1.09 -14.61
C ALA A 19 -0.59 0.06 -15.58
N ASP A 20 0.72 -0.21 -15.44
CA ASP A 20 1.38 -1.25 -16.23
C ASP A 20 0.84 -2.64 -15.91
N TRP A 21 0.58 -2.92 -14.63
CA TRP A 21 -0.06 -4.16 -14.19
C TRP A 21 -1.44 -4.33 -14.84
N GLN A 22 -2.31 -3.31 -14.77
CA GLN A 22 -3.62 -3.34 -15.39
C GLN A 22 -3.52 -3.60 -16.90
N SER A 23 -2.60 -2.91 -17.58
CA SER A 23 -2.37 -3.07 -19.01
C SER A 23 -1.86 -4.45 -19.37
N HIS A 24 -0.93 -5.00 -18.58
CA HIS A 24 -0.30 -6.30 -18.82
C HIS A 24 -1.31 -7.46 -18.72
N TYR A 25 -2.20 -7.40 -17.72
CA TYR A 25 -3.20 -8.46 -17.48
C TYR A 25 -4.57 -8.18 -18.11
N GLY A 26 -4.77 -6.99 -18.70
CA GLY A 26 -6.05 -6.59 -19.27
C GLY A 26 -7.15 -6.47 -18.22
N VAL A 27 -6.80 -6.03 -17.02
CA VAL A 27 -7.71 -5.91 -15.87
C VAL A 27 -8.16 -4.47 -15.72
N GLU A 28 -9.47 -4.27 -15.55
CA GLU A 28 -10.05 -3.00 -15.12
C GLU A 28 -10.52 -3.16 -13.67
N GLY A 29 -9.99 -2.34 -12.75
CA GLY A 29 -10.39 -2.37 -11.34
C GLY A 29 -9.25 -2.66 -10.36
N GLU A 30 -9.60 -3.17 -9.19
CA GLU A 30 -8.66 -3.38 -8.10
C GLU A 30 -7.86 -4.69 -8.25
N LEU A 31 -6.67 -4.68 -7.65
CA LEU A 31 -5.82 -5.86 -7.54
C LEU A 31 -6.39 -6.78 -6.47
N GLU A 32 -6.68 -8.03 -6.88
CA GLU A 32 -7.25 -9.05 -6.02
C GLU A 32 -6.33 -10.25 -5.84
N ALA A 33 -6.64 -11.15 -4.91
CA ALA A 33 -5.81 -12.30 -4.57
C ALA A 33 -5.48 -13.21 -5.77
N GLU A 34 -6.39 -13.35 -6.72
CA GLU A 34 -6.13 -14.14 -7.95
C GLU A 34 -5.07 -13.51 -8.84
N HIS A 35 -5.00 -12.18 -8.87
CA HIS A 35 -3.99 -11.44 -9.60
C HIS A 35 -2.61 -11.56 -8.94
N GLU A 36 -2.54 -11.56 -7.61
CA GLU A 36 -1.30 -11.79 -6.86
C GLU A 36 -0.73 -13.19 -7.15
N ILE A 37 -1.59 -14.22 -7.18
CA ILE A 37 -1.22 -15.59 -7.55
C ILE A 37 -0.68 -15.62 -8.97
N LYS A 38 -1.34 -14.94 -9.90
CA LYS A 38 -0.92 -14.90 -11.31
C LYS A 38 0.46 -14.23 -11.46
N MET A 39 0.70 -13.12 -10.77
CA MET A 39 2.02 -12.48 -10.76
C MET A 39 3.11 -13.40 -10.19
N TYR A 40 2.79 -14.19 -9.16
CA TYR A 40 3.73 -15.17 -8.63
C TYR A 40 4.05 -16.29 -9.64
N GLU A 41 3.07 -16.75 -10.39
CA GLU A 41 3.29 -17.74 -11.47
C GLU A 41 4.24 -17.19 -12.53
N ASP A 42 4.04 -15.93 -12.93
CA ASP A 42 4.78 -15.30 -14.03
C ASP A 42 6.18 -14.82 -13.61
N PHE A 43 6.31 -14.23 -12.42
CA PHE A 43 7.53 -13.50 -12.00
C PHE A 43 8.19 -14.02 -10.73
N LYS A 44 7.56 -14.94 -9.97
CA LYS A 44 7.96 -15.42 -8.63
C LYS A 44 7.95 -14.35 -7.54
N THR A 45 8.53 -13.19 -7.81
CA THR A 45 8.53 -12.04 -6.92
C THR A 45 8.14 -10.81 -7.73
N ALA A 46 7.12 -10.08 -7.31
CA ALA A 46 6.66 -8.87 -7.99
C ALA A 46 6.55 -7.70 -7.01
N MET A 47 6.64 -6.49 -7.54
CA MET A 47 6.48 -5.24 -6.82
C MET A 47 5.57 -4.33 -7.63
N ILE A 48 4.46 -3.91 -7.04
CA ILE A 48 3.53 -2.96 -7.64
C ILE A 48 3.72 -1.61 -6.98
N THR A 49 3.83 -0.56 -7.80
CA THR A 49 4.02 0.83 -7.36
C THR A 49 2.90 1.73 -7.88
N ASP A 50 2.84 2.94 -7.37
CA ASP A 50 2.02 4.03 -7.93
C ASP A 50 0.53 3.69 -7.97
N PHE A 51 -0.06 3.54 -6.78
CA PHE A 51 -1.45 3.13 -6.63
C PHE A 51 -2.42 4.29 -6.90
N PRO A 52 -3.39 4.13 -7.82
CA PRO A 52 -4.37 5.15 -8.13
C PRO A 52 -5.38 5.36 -7.00
N GLU A 53 -6.01 6.53 -6.96
CA GLU A 53 -6.91 6.94 -5.88
C GLU A 53 -8.12 6.01 -5.68
N PHE A 54 -8.62 5.39 -6.75
CA PHE A 54 -9.76 4.47 -6.64
C PHE A 54 -9.46 3.21 -5.80
N THR A 55 -8.17 2.86 -5.61
CA THR A 55 -7.76 1.78 -4.69
C THR A 55 -7.75 2.22 -3.23
N SER A 56 -8.19 3.42 -2.96
CA SER A 56 -8.28 4.03 -1.62
C SER A 56 -6.97 3.95 -0.81
N PRO A 57 -5.84 4.44 -1.34
CA PRO A 57 -4.60 4.48 -0.58
C PRO A 57 -4.79 5.28 0.71
N PHE A 58 -4.20 4.81 1.80
CA PHE A 58 -4.47 5.39 3.12
C PHE A 58 -4.23 6.91 3.16
N TRP A 59 -5.06 7.64 3.89
CA TRP A 59 -5.15 9.10 3.85
C TRP A 59 -3.83 9.85 4.10
N ASN A 60 -2.88 9.28 4.84
CA ASN A 60 -1.58 9.90 5.10
C ASN A 60 -0.45 9.44 4.17
N MET A 61 -0.77 8.73 3.10
CA MET A 61 0.20 8.40 2.06
C MET A 61 0.46 9.63 1.17
N SER A 62 1.71 9.81 0.76
CA SER A 62 2.10 10.88 -0.16
C SER A 62 1.54 10.62 -1.56
N ARG A 63 1.11 11.69 -2.23
CA ARG A 63 0.70 11.68 -3.64
C ARG A 63 1.78 12.34 -4.48
N TYR A 64 1.81 12.03 -5.77
CA TYR A 64 2.66 12.78 -6.69
C TYR A 64 2.11 14.20 -6.89
N PRO A 65 2.99 15.22 -7.03
CA PRO A 65 2.54 16.59 -7.23
C PRO A 65 1.70 16.71 -8.50
N GLY A 66 0.46 17.17 -8.35
CA GLY A 66 -0.47 17.35 -9.47
C GLY A 66 -1.14 16.08 -9.97
N ASP A 67 -0.97 14.97 -9.25
CA ASP A 67 -1.56 13.67 -9.54
C ASP A 67 -2.33 13.14 -8.33
N THR A 68 -3.19 12.14 -8.57
CA THR A 68 -3.93 11.42 -7.53
C THR A 68 -3.26 10.09 -7.14
N GLU A 69 -2.26 9.64 -7.90
CA GLU A 69 -1.52 8.42 -7.60
C GLU A 69 -0.72 8.55 -6.32
N SER A 70 -0.78 7.52 -5.49
CA SER A 70 -0.03 7.46 -4.24
C SER A 70 1.29 6.75 -4.42
N LYS A 71 2.31 7.20 -3.71
CA LYS A 71 3.62 6.58 -3.62
C LYS A 71 3.59 5.35 -2.70
N LYS A 72 2.68 4.42 -3.02
CA LYS A 72 2.50 3.15 -2.32
C LYS A 72 3.25 2.05 -3.08
N ILE A 73 3.77 1.08 -2.33
CA ILE A 73 4.45 -0.10 -2.86
C ILE A 73 3.91 -1.33 -2.14
N ASP A 74 3.50 -2.32 -2.92
CA ASP A 74 3.16 -3.65 -2.42
C ASP A 74 4.11 -4.69 -3.03
N VAL A 75 4.72 -5.51 -2.18
CA VAL A 75 5.60 -6.63 -2.59
C VAL A 75 4.84 -7.93 -2.47
N ILE A 76 4.76 -8.64 -3.59
CA ILE A 76 4.09 -9.92 -3.73
C ILE A 76 5.13 -11.03 -3.62
N LEU A 77 5.05 -11.81 -2.54
CA LEU A 77 5.87 -12.99 -2.28
C LEU A 77 4.98 -14.21 -2.10
N GLY A 78 5.33 -15.31 -2.74
CA GLY A 78 4.57 -16.55 -2.62
C GLY A 78 3.10 -16.46 -3.08
N GLY A 79 2.76 -15.46 -3.91
CA GLY A 79 1.42 -15.21 -4.42
C GLY A 79 0.51 -14.43 -3.47
N MET A 80 1.09 -13.62 -2.60
CA MET A 80 0.36 -12.75 -1.67
C MET A 80 1.11 -11.45 -1.45
N GLU A 81 0.38 -10.32 -1.34
CA GLU A 81 0.94 -9.09 -0.78
C GLU A 81 1.51 -9.38 0.61
N THR A 82 2.82 -9.31 0.74
CA THR A 82 3.52 -9.67 1.97
C THR A 82 4.11 -8.45 2.67
N ILE A 83 4.54 -7.47 1.90
CA ILE A 83 5.06 -6.20 2.41
C ILE A 83 4.28 -5.08 1.73
N GLY A 84 3.68 -4.21 2.53
CA GLY A 84 3.06 -2.98 2.04
C GLY A 84 3.74 -1.78 2.65
N SER A 85 4.15 -0.80 1.84
CA SER A 85 4.80 0.42 2.29
C SER A 85 4.38 1.64 1.49
N ALA A 86 4.64 2.83 2.02
CA ALA A 86 4.41 4.08 1.32
C ALA A 86 5.29 5.20 1.85
N GLU A 87 5.61 6.16 1.01
CA GLU A 87 6.05 7.49 1.46
C GLU A 87 4.89 8.16 2.19
N ARG A 88 5.17 8.75 3.35
CA ARG A 88 4.15 9.43 4.14
C ARG A 88 4.11 10.90 3.80
N SER A 89 2.90 11.43 3.64
CA SER A 89 2.70 12.84 3.31
C SER A 89 3.28 13.79 4.38
N CYS A 90 3.85 14.89 3.92
CA CYS A 90 4.17 16.06 4.74
C CYS A 90 3.18 17.20 4.49
N ASP A 91 2.24 17.04 3.57
CA ASP A 91 1.23 18.02 3.24
C ASP A 91 0.03 17.88 4.17
N VAL A 92 -0.07 18.80 5.14
CA VAL A 92 -1.12 18.82 6.16
C VAL A 92 -2.51 18.99 5.57
N GLU A 93 -2.65 19.84 4.55
CA GLU A 93 -3.95 20.08 3.91
C GLU A 93 -4.39 18.86 3.10
N GLN A 94 -3.48 18.26 2.34
CA GLN A 94 -3.76 17.01 1.64
C GLN A 94 -4.18 15.90 2.62
N MET A 95 -3.47 15.74 3.74
CA MET A 95 -3.83 14.72 4.74
C MET A 95 -5.21 14.98 5.36
N ARG A 96 -5.55 16.24 5.66
CA ARG A 96 -6.85 16.61 6.20
C ARG A 96 -7.97 16.29 5.22
N ASP A 97 -7.82 16.72 3.97
CA ASP A 97 -8.83 16.48 2.93
C ASP A 97 -9.00 14.97 2.67
N THR A 98 -7.90 14.24 2.51
CA THR A 98 -7.94 12.81 2.22
C THR A 98 -8.52 12.01 3.39
N PHE A 99 -8.29 12.40 4.65
CA PHE A 99 -8.93 11.76 5.80
C PHE A 99 -10.46 11.76 5.72
N HIS A 100 -11.04 12.83 5.17
CA HIS A 100 -12.48 12.96 5.05
C HIS A 100 -13.05 12.36 3.75
N THR A 101 -12.23 12.16 2.73
CA THR A 101 -12.68 11.75 1.40
C THR A 101 -12.35 10.30 1.04
N ILE A 102 -11.33 9.71 1.67
CA ILE A 102 -10.96 8.31 1.43
C ILE A 102 -12.17 7.37 1.58
N THR A 103 -12.28 6.38 0.71
CA THR A 103 -13.40 5.46 0.63
C THR A 103 -14.77 6.18 0.55
N GLU A 104 -14.82 7.28 -0.24
CA GLU A 104 -16.02 8.13 -0.36
C GLU A 104 -16.54 8.65 1.00
N GLY A 105 -15.63 8.88 1.95
CA GLY A 105 -15.94 9.34 3.31
C GLY A 105 -16.29 8.25 4.32
N ALA A 106 -16.43 7.00 3.89
CA ALA A 106 -16.86 5.90 4.77
C ALA A 106 -15.87 5.65 5.91
N TYR A 107 -14.56 5.88 5.69
CA TYR A 107 -13.54 5.74 6.73
C TYR A 107 -13.76 6.71 7.90
N SER A 108 -13.90 8.00 7.62
CA SER A 108 -14.12 9.01 8.67
C SER A 108 -15.48 8.84 9.35
N GLU A 109 -16.53 8.51 8.62
CA GLU A 109 -17.86 8.23 9.18
C GLU A 109 -17.84 7.04 10.15
N LEU A 110 -17.11 5.97 9.81
CA LEU A 110 -16.95 4.82 10.70
C LEU A 110 -16.27 5.23 12.02
N LEU A 111 -15.19 6.00 11.94
CA LEU A 111 -14.48 6.49 13.13
C LEU A 111 -15.37 7.42 13.97
N PHE A 112 -16.14 8.31 13.34
CA PHE A 112 -17.08 9.18 14.03
C PHE A 112 -18.16 8.40 14.78
N LYS A 113 -18.66 7.33 14.16
CA LYS A 113 -19.66 6.45 14.77
C LYS A 113 -19.09 5.67 15.96
N LEU A 114 -17.84 5.20 15.87
CA LEU A 114 -17.22 4.36 16.91
C LEU A 114 -16.68 5.17 18.08
N PHE A 115 -16.12 6.34 17.83
CA PHE A 115 -15.36 7.09 18.83
C PHE A 115 -15.88 8.50 19.13
N GLY A 116 -16.90 8.94 18.39
CA GLY A 116 -17.46 10.29 18.47
C GLY A 116 -16.74 11.29 17.58
N LYS A 117 -17.52 12.11 16.85
CA LYS A 117 -17.00 13.05 15.85
C LYS A 117 -16.03 14.06 16.46
N ASP A 118 -16.40 14.70 17.55
CA ASP A 118 -15.59 15.77 18.18
C ASP A 118 -14.23 15.23 18.63
N ARG A 119 -14.21 14.02 19.20
CA ARG A 119 -12.98 13.35 19.61
C ARG A 119 -12.07 13.05 18.43
N VAL A 120 -12.60 12.42 17.40
CA VAL A 120 -11.81 12.05 16.21
C VAL A 120 -11.24 13.29 15.51
N GLN A 121 -12.05 14.35 15.39
CA GLN A 121 -11.57 15.61 14.82
C GLN A 121 -10.49 16.27 15.66
N ALA A 122 -10.64 16.28 16.99
CA ALA A 122 -9.62 16.83 17.88
C ALA A 122 -8.30 16.03 17.78
N GLU A 123 -8.36 14.70 17.76
CA GLU A 123 -7.17 13.85 17.61
C GLU A 123 -6.50 14.03 16.23
N LEU A 124 -7.27 14.16 15.15
CA LEU A 124 -6.75 14.47 13.82
C LEU A 124 -6.02 15.83 13.81
N GLU A 125 -6.65 16.89 14.34
CA GLU A 125 -6.01 18.21 14.39
C GLU A 125 -4.76 18.23 15.28
N GLU A 126 -4.73 17.48 16.36
CA GLU A 126 -3.49 17.33 17.15
C GLU A 126 -2.39 16.61 16.37
N PHE A 127 -2.74 15.56 15.62
CA PHE A 127 -1.78 14.89 14.75
C PHE A 127 -1.24 15.81 13.65
N LEU A 128 -2.10 16.62 13.04
CA LEU A 128 -1.72 17.52 11.94
C LEU A 128 -0.87 18.72 12.40
N LYS A 129 -0.67 18.93 13.70
CA LYS A 129 0.25 19.95 14.24
C LYS A 129 1.72 19.52 14.24
N PHE A 130 2.02 18.25 14.02
CA PHE A 130 3.39 17.78 13.97
C PHE A 130 4.16 18.42 12.80
N ASP A 131 5.43 18.71 13.03
CA ASP A 131 6.36 19.11 11.98
C ASP A 131 6.81 17.87 11.22
N PHE A 132 6.11 17.57 10.12
CA PHE A 132 6.35 16.36 9.34
C PHE A 132 7.62 16.49 8.50
N PHE A 133 8.44 15.46 8.53
CA PHE A 133 9.61 15.30 7.68
C PHE A 133 9.42 14.14 6.69
N PRO A 134 10.14 14.13 5.55
CA PRO A 134 10.07 13.03 4.59
C PRO A 134 10.37 11.69 5.27
N ARG A 135 9.43 10.75 5.17
CA ARG A 135 9.53 9.44 5.81
C ARG A 135 8.75 8.39 5.03
N VAL A 136 9.18 7.16 5.15
CA VAL A 136 8.45 5.98 4.68
C VAL A 136 7.93 5.20 5.89
N GLY A 137 6.86 4.48 5.68
CA GLY A 137 6.33 3.57 6.68
C GLY A 137 5.62 2.42 5.99
N GLY A 138 5.74 1.24 6.59
CA GLY A 138 5.15 0.04 6.02
C GLY A 138 4.91 -1.03 7.06
N GLY A 139 4.39 -2.16 6.60
CA GLY A 139 4.13 -3.33 7.40
C GLY A 139 4.52 -4.60 6.67
N ILE A 140 4.85 -5.63 7.44
CA ILE A 140 5.13 -6.96 6.95
C ILE A 140 4.07 -7.90 7.52
N GLY A 141 3.35 -8.58 6.63
CA GLY A 141 2.43 -9.64 7.01
C GLY A 141 3.19 -10.88 7.46
N MET A 142 3.49 -11.03 8.74
CA MET A 142 4.36 -12.10 9.25
C MET A 142 3.89 -13.49 8.85
N THR A 143 2.59 -13.77 8.90
CA THR A 143 2.03 -15.06 8.47
C THR A 143 2.23 -15.30 6.97
N ARG A 144 2.04 -14.26 6.15
CA ARG A 144 2.27 -14.31 4.70
C ARG A 144 3.75 -14.49 4.38
N MET A 145 4.63 -13.80 5.12
CA MET A 145 6.09 -13.95 4.98
C MET A 145 6.53 -15.40 5.28
N ILE A 146 6.06 -16.00 6.37
CA ILE A 146 6.36 -17.40 6.71
C ILE A 146 5.88 -18.32 5.58
N SER A 147 4.64 -18.14 5.10
CA SER A 147 4.11 -18.92 3.97
C SER A 147 4.94 -18.76 2.69
N ALA A 148 5.43 -17.56 2.40
CA ALA A 148 6.27 -17.33 1.24
C ALA A 148 7.63 -18.02 1.35
N LEU A 149 8.26 -17.98 2.53
CA LEU A 149 9.51 -18.67 2.81
C LEU A 149 9.35 -20.20 2.74
N ASP A 150 8.26 -20.76 3.26
CA ASP A 150 7.98 -22.19 3.18
C ASP A 150 7.81 -22.62 1.70
N LYS A 151 7.10 -21.86 0.89
CA LYS A 151 6.95 -22.14 -0.55
C LYS A 151 8.29 -22.10 -1.28
N GLN A 152 9.14 -21.12 -0.99
CA GLN A 152 10.48 -21.00 -1.58
C GLN A 152 11.34 -22.23 -1.25
N ASN A 153 11.34 -22.71 0.00
CA ASN A 153 12.12 -23.86 0.44
C ASN A 153 11.58 -25.21 -0.11
N THR A 154 10.34 -25.24 -0.58
CA THR A 154 9.73 -26.47 -1.13
C THR A 154 10.04 -26.66 -2.61
N VAL A 155 10.48 -25.60 -3.31
CA VAL A 155 10.77 -25.59 -4.76
C VAL A 155 12.27 -25.90 -5.03
N THR A 156 13.12 -25.90 -4.00
CA THR A 156 14.53 -26.31 -4.08
C THR A 156 14.70 -27.79 -3.78
#